data_f55a5acae830d2e4d80161bbdd57c2b8
#
_entry.id   f55a5acae830d2e4d80161bbdd57c2b8
#
_cell.length_a   1.000
_cell.length_b   1.000
_cell.length_c   1.000
_cell.angle_alpha   90.00
_cell.angle_beta   90.00
_cell.angle_gamma   90.00
#
_symmetry.space_group_name_H-M   'P 1'
#
loop_
_entity.id
_entity.type
_entity.pdbx_description
1 polymer ?
#
loop_
_entity_poly.entity_id
_entity_poly.type
_entity_poly.pdbx_seq_one_letter_code
_entity_poly.pdbx_strand_id
1 'polypeptide(L)'
;SIPMSIWEGHAEHYGVFYPMQTFSKQREVDFREIPFFIEASTPEDTELLKAIAVTLSERVYEATSEQRKSLHLAAVFTCNFTNHMYALAAELLEKYNLPFDVMLPLIDETARKVHELSPKAAQTGPAIRYDENVINNHLAMLSDDPGMQQLYELISRSIFNRKS
;
A
#
# COMPACT_ATOMS: atom_id res chain seq x y z
N SER A 1 2.54 13.74 -2.62
CA SER A 1 3.58 13.85 -3.64
C SER A 1 3.60 15.29 -4.16
N ILE A 2 4.77 15.94 -4.08
CA ILE A 2 4.97 17.33 -4.53
C ILE A 2 5.05 17.33 -6.06
N PRO A 3 4.31 18.19 -6.78
CA PRO A 3 4.40 18.28 -8.23
C PRO A 3 5.73 18.93 -8.66
N MET A 4 6.25 18.53 -9.81
CA MET A 4 7.51 19.09 -10.34
C MET A 4 7.38 20.58 -10.67
N SER A 5 6.18 21.06 -11.01
CA SER A 5 5.89 22.46 -11.37
C SER A 5 6.25 23.50 -10.30
N ILE A 6 6.49 23.08 -9.05
CA ILE A 6 6.98 24.03 -8.02
C ILE A 6 8.32 24.69 -8.35
N TRP A 7 9.09 24.07 -9.23
CA TRP A 7 10.42 24.57 -9.68
C TRP A 7 10.33 25.39 -10.97
N GLU A 8 9.15 25.43 -11.61
CA GLU A 8 8.95 26.21 -12.83
C GLU A 8 9.22 27.70 -12.58
N GLY A 9 10.09 28.28 -13.38
CA GLY A 9 10.55 29.67 -13.20
C GLY A 9 11.57 29.88 -12.07
N HIS A 10 11.94 28.84 -11.30
CA HIS A 10 12.93 28.92 -10.21
C HIS A 10 14.25 28.21 -10.55
N ALA A 11 14.20 27.23 -11.46
CA ALA A 11 15.39 26.52 -11.94
C ALA A 11 15.25 26.21 -13.43
N GLU A 12 16.36 26.12 -14.14
CA GLU A 12 16.40 25.73 -15.55
C GLU A 12 16.40 24.21 -15.69
N HIS A 13 17.15 23.53 -14.81
CA HIS A 13 17.27 22.09 -14.75
C HIS A 13 16.72 21.57 -13.41
N TYR A 14 15.69 20.76 -13.46
CA TYR A 14 15.08 20.17 -12.26
C TYR A 14 14.37 18.87 -12.59
N GLY A 15 14.19 18.06 -11.57
CA GLY A 15 13.49 16.78 -11.73
C GLY A 15 13.12 16.15 -10.41
N VAL A 16 12.49 15.00 -10.50
CA VAL A 16 12.08 14.17 -9.38
C VAL A 16 12.73 12.80 -9.51
N PHE A 17 13.31 12.34 -8.41
CA PHE A 17 13.91 11.02 -8.26
C PHE A 17 13.19 10.32 -7.09
N TYR A 18 12.22 9.48 -7.41
CA TYR A 18 11.26 8.95 -6.43
C TYR A 18 11.39 7.44 -6.27
N PRO A 19 12.11 6.96 -5.24
CA PRO A 19 12.11 5.56 -4.87
C PRO A 19 10.77 5.18 -4.23
N MET A 20 10.11 4.15 -4.78
CA MET A 20 8.80 3.68 -4.30
C MET A 20 8.99 2.62 -3.23
N GLN A 21 9.21 3.07 -1.99
CA GLN A 21 9.42 2.18 -0.85
C GLN A 21 8.95 2.84 0.44
N THR A 22 8.63 2.02 1.44
CA THR A 22 8.48 2.44 2.83
C THR A 22 9.84 2.34 3.52
N PHE A 23 10.34 3.48 4.01
CA PHE A 23 11.65 3.56 4.66
C PHE A 23 11.50 3.66 6.17
N SER A 24 12.27 2.87 6.91
CA SER A 24 12.43 3.02 8.35
C SER A 24 13.91 3.06 8.70
N LYS A 25 14.27 3.88 9.70
CA LYS A 25 15.67 4.09 10.08
C LYS A 25 16.42 2.83 10.51
N GLN A 26 15.69 1.82 10.98
CA GLN A 26 16.25 0.60 11.57
C GLN A 26 16.37 -0.55 10.57
N ARG A 27 15.92 -0.37 9.32
CA ARG A 27 15.94 -1.45 8.32
C ARG A 27 16.76 -1.05 7.12
N GLU A 28 17.74 -1.87 6.78
CA GLU A 28 18.41 -1.81 5.49
C GLU A 28 17.46 -2.26 4.38
N VAL A 29 17.54 -1.61 3.24
CA VAL A 29 16.76 -1.93 2.05
C VAL A 29 17.69 -2.21 0.88
N ASP A 30 17.38 -3.23 0.09
CA ASP A 30 18.08 -3.49 -1.16
C ASP A 30 17.48 -2.58 -2.26
N PHE A 31 18.23 -1.56 -2.63
CA PHE A 31 17.81 -0.61 -3.66
C PHE A 31 17.60 -1.27 -5.03
N ARG A 32 18.23 -2.39 -5.32
CA ARG A 32 18.09 -3.09 -6.61
C ARG A 32 16.66 -3.54 -6.89
N GLU A 33 15.87 -3.83 -5.85
CA GLU A 33 14.48 -4.26 -5.95
C GLU A 33 13.48 -3.10 -5.92
N ILE A 34 13.93 -1.89 -5.55
CA ILE A 34 13.06 -0.73 -5.39
C ILE A 34 12.76 -0.10 -6.75
N PRO A 35 11.48 0.03 -7.15
CA PRO A 35 11.13 0.82 -8.33
C PRO A 35 11.45 2.30 -8.13
N PHE A 36 12.15 2.91 -9.10
CA PHE A 36 12.38 4.34 -9.17
C PHE A 36 11.48 4.96 -10.24
N PHE A 37 10.79 6.03 -9.86
CA PHE A 37 10.01 6.83 -10.78
C PHE A 37 10.67 8.19 -10.96
N ILE A 38 10.96 8.55 -12.20
CA ILE A 38 11.66 9.78 -12.56
C ILE A 38 10.78 10.70 -13.40
N GLU A 39 10.99 12.00 -13.25
CA GLU A 39 10.40 13.06 -14.07
C GLU A 39 11.42 14.21 -14.13
N ALA A 40 11.62 14.85 -15.28
CA ALA A 40 12.55 15.97 -15.38
C ALA A 40 12.03 17.08 -16.31
N SER A 41 12.64 18.26 -16.22
CA SER A 41 12.26 19.45 -16.99
C SER A 41 12.64 19.35 -18.46
N THR A 42 13.70 18.60 -18.77
CA THR A 42 14.18 18.41 -20.15
C THR A 42 14.43 16.92 -20.44
N PRO A 43 14.47 16.51 -21.73
CA PRO A 43 14.88 15.16 -22.11
C PRO A 43 16.28 14.80 -21.62
N GLU A 44 17.22 15.75 -21.65
CA GLU A 44 18.59 15.57 -21.22
C GLU A 44 18.66 15.27 -19.72
N ASP A 45 17.89 16.01 -18.91
CA ASP A 45 17.77 15.76 -17.46
C ASP A 45 17.11 14.41 -17.17
N THR A 46 16.12 14.01 -18.00
CA THR A 46 15.48 12.70 -17.89
C THR A 46 16.50 11.58 -18.09
N GLU A 47 17.32 11.66 -19.16
CA GLU A 47 18.37 10.66 -19.42
C GLU A 47 19.44 10.66 -18.31
N LEU A 48 19.79 11.83 -17.76
CA LEU A 48 20.72 11.91 -16.63
C LEU A 48 20.16 11.21 -15.39
N LEU A 49 18.91 11.50 -15.01
CA LEU A 49 18.27 10.86 -13.85
C LEU A 49 18.11 9.35 -14.06
N LYS A 50 17.79 8.93 -15.28
CA LYS A 50 17.69 7.51 -15.65
C LYS A 50 19.04 6.81 -15.53
N ALA A 51 20.11 7.43 -16.04
CA ALA A 51 21.46 6.90 -15.93
C ALA A 51 21.88 6.70 -14.45
N ILE A 52 21.50 7.62 -13.56
CA ILE A 52 21.74 7.48 -12.12
C ILE A 52 20.86 6.35 -11.54
N ALA A 53 19.57 6.32 -11.87
CA ALA A 53 18.62 5.35 -11.31
C ALA A 53 19.00 3.90 -11.65
N VAL A 54 19.47 3.62 -12.87
CA VAL A 54 19.86 2.27 -13.29
C VAL A 54 21.12 1.75 -12.59
N THR A 55 21.93 2.64 -11.99
CA THR A 55 23.04 2.19 -11.13
C THR A 55 22.58 1.66 -9.77
N LEU A 56 21.36 2.01 -9.37
CA LEU A 56 20.78 1.66 -8.07
C LEU A 56 19.76 0.52 -8.20
N SER A 57 18.96 0.50 -9.28
CA SER A 57 17.87 -0.45 -9.44
C SER A 57 17.70 -0.85 -10.90
N GLU A 58 17.26 -2.09 -11.11
CA GLU A 58 16.84 -2.61 -12.41
C GLU A 58 15.43 -2.15 -12.82
N ARG A 59 14.70 -1.48 -11.90
CA ARG A 59 13.28 -1.11 -12.05
C ARG A 59 13.13 0.41 -12.10
N VAL A 60 13.41 0.99 -13.27
CA VAL A 60 13.34 2.44 -13.49
C VAL A 60 12.21 2.76 -14.46
N TYR A 61 11.35 3.71 -14.09
CA TYR A 61 10.17 4.11 -14.84
C TYR A 61 10.09 5.63 -14.93
N GLU A 62 9.63 6.14 -16.06
CA GLU A 62 9.22 7.53 -16.17
C GLU A 62 7.78 7.68 -15.69
N ALA A 63 7.49 8.73 -14.91
CA ALA A 63 6.15 8.98 -14.41
C ALA A 63 5.91 10.47 -14.17
N THR A 64 4.84 10.98 -14.72
CA THR A 64 4.41 12.37 -14.51
C THR A 64 4.03 12.64 -13.05
N SER A 65 3.97 13.91 -12.67
CA SER A 65 3.51 14.34 -11.35
C SER A 65 2.13 13.78 -10.99
N GLU A 66 1.21 13.67 -11.94
CA GLU A 66 -0.12 13.09 -11.73
C GLU A 66 -0.05 11.57 -11.52
N GLN A 67 0.77 10.87 -12.29
CA GLN A 67 1.00 9.45 -12.10
C GLN A 67 1.62 9.16 -10.74
N ARG A 68 2.59 9.99 -10.28
CA ARG A 68 3.18 9.84 -8.94
C ARG A 68 2.17 10.08 -7.81
N LYS A 69 1.21 11.01 -7.97
CA LYS A 69 0.12 11.16 -7.00
C LYS A 69 -0.72 9.88 -6.88
N SER A 70 -1.06 9.28 -8.03
CA SER A 70 -1.82 8.01 -8.06
C SER A 70 -1.02 6.85 -7.46
N LEU A 71 0.29 6.75 -7.76
CA LEU A 71 1.18 5.78 -7.15
C LEU A 71 1.24 5.94 -5.62
N HIS A 72 1.37 7.17 -5.15
CA HIS A 72 1.39 7.44 -3.70
C HIS A 72 0.06 7.04 -3.03
N LEU A 73 -1.07 7.36 -3.65
CA LEU A 73 -2.38 6.93 -3.13
C LEU A 73 -2.50 5.40 -3.09
N ALA A 74 -2.03 4.71 -4.12
CA ALA A 74 -1.99 3.24 -4.13
C ALA A 74 -1.10 2.69 -3.02
N ALA A 75 0.06 3.32 -2.75
CA ALA A 75 0.95 2.94 -1.66
C ALA A 75 0.31 3.11 -0.27
N VAL A 76 -0.53 4.13 -0.08
CA VAL A 76 -1.30 4.28 1.17
C VAL A 76 -2.19 3.07 1.42
N PHE A 77 -2.88 2.57 0.38
CA PHE A 77 -3.69 1.35 0.50
C PHE A 77 -2.84 0.11 0.77
N THR A 78 -1.74 -0.07 0.03
CA THR A 78 -0.93 -1.30 0.10
C THR A 78 -0.02 -1.37 1.32
N CYS A 79 0.35 -0.23 1.91
CA CYS A 79 1.28 -0.17 3.05
C CYS A 79 0.59 0.39 4.31
N ASN A 80 0.15 1.66 4.27
CA ASN A 80 -0.30 2.34 5.48
C ASN A 80 -1.61 1.75 6.02
N PHE A 81 -2.61 1.57 5.16
CA PHE A 81 -3.88 0.98 5.58
C PHE A 81 -3.73 -0.50 5.94
N THR A 82 -2.94 -1.25 5.18
CA THR A 82 -2.63 -2.64 5.52
C THR A 82 -1.97 -2.75 6.89
N ASN A 83 -0.96 -1.92 7.19
CA ASN A 83 -0.35 -1.91 8.52
C ASN A 83 -1.33 -1.51 9.62
N HIS A 84 -2.25 -0.59 9.36
CA HIS A 84 -3.30 -0.24 10.30
C HIS A 84 -4.24 -1.42 10.58
N MET A 85 -4.58 -2.24 9.57
CA MET A 85 -5.35 -3.47 9.78
C MET A 85 -4.60 -4.45 10.70
N TYR A 86 -3.27 -4.54 10.61
CA TYR A 86 -2.48 -5.34 11.54
C TYR A 86 -2.53 -4.79 12.98
N ALA A 87 -2.51 -3.47 13.14
CA ALA A 87 -2.64 -2.84 14.47
C ALA A 87 -4.00 -3.15 15.10
N LEU A 88 -5.10 -3.02 14.36
CA LEU A 88 -6.45 -3.37 14.82
C LEU A 88 -6.56 -4.86 15.16
N ALA A 89 -5.95 -5.74 14.36
CA ALA A 89 -5.92 -7.17 14.67
C ALA A 89 -5.14 -7.45 15.97
N ALA A 90 -4.02 -6.75 16.21
CA ALA A 90 -3.27 -6.89 17.45
C ALA A 90 -4.08 -6.45 18.67
N GLU A 91 -4.76 -5.30 18.59
CA GLU A 91 -5.65 -4.81 19.65
C GLU A 91 -6.79 -5.79 19.95
N LEU A 92 -7.38 -6.39 18.91
CA LEU A 92 -8.43 -7.39 19.06
C LEU A 92 -7.91 -8.66 19.75
N LEU A 93 -6.72 -9.16 19.37
CA LEU A 93 -6.11 -10.33 20.01
C LEU A 93 -5.74 -10.08 21.45
N GLU A 94 -5.24 -8.88 21.80
CA GLU A 94 -4.89 -8.49 23.16
C GLU A 94 -6.10 -8.60 24.11
N LYS A 95 -7.30 -8.22 23.68
CA LYS A 95 -8.54 -8.38 24.47
C LYS A 95 -8.78 -9.83 24.91
N TYR A 96 -8.27 -10.81 24.16
CA TYR A 96 -8.44 -12.25 24.42
C TYR A 96 -7.15 -12.91 24.92
N ASN A 97 -6.12 -12.14 25.30
CA ASN A 97 -4.81 -12.61 25.74
C ASN A 97 -4.13 -13.55 24.71
N LEU A 98 -4.28 -13.25 23.41
CA LEU A 98 -3.64 -13.97 22.32
C LEU A 98 -2.48 -13.14 21.75
N PRO A 99 -1.31 -13.75 21.48
CA PRO A 99 -0.18 -13.03 20.93
C PRO A 99 -0.39 -12.75 19.44
N PHE A 100 0.10 -11.59 18.98
CA PHE A 100 -0.04 -11.18 17.59
C PHE A 100 0.73 -12.07 16.60
N ASP A 101 1.83 -12.68 17.04
CA ASP A 101 2.70 -13.50 16.18
C ASP A 101 1.98 -14.72 15.57
N VAL A 102 0.87 -15.17 16.16
CA VAL A 102 0.03 -16.23 15.56
C VAL A 102 -0.57 -15.84 14.21
N MET A 103 -0.62 -14.53 13.90
CA MET A 103 -1.08 -14.00 12.61
C MET A 103 0.01 -13.91 11.54
N LEU A 104 1.29 -13.97 11.91
CA LEU A 104 2.38 -13.78 10.95
C LEU A 104 2.32 -14.75 9.76
N PRO A 105 2.08 -16.07 9.93
CA PRO A 105 1.94 -16.98 8.79
C PRO A 105 0.79 -16.61 7.85
N LEU A 106 -0.32 -16.08 8.38
CA LEU A 106 -1.47 -15.66 7.59
C LEU A 106 -1.18 -14.35 6.82
N ILE A 107 -0.43 -13.44 7.43
CA ILE A 107 0.04 -12.20 6.79
C ILE A 107 0.94 -12.55 5.60
N ASP A 108 1.94 -13.42 5.81
CA ASP A 108 2.87 -13.86 4.78
C ASP A 108 2.15 -14.57 3.63
N GLU A 109 1.18 -15.43 3.93
CA GLU A 109 0.39 -16.12 2.92
C GLU A 109 -0.45 -15.13 2.10
N THR A 110 -1.07 -14.15 2.76
CA THR A 110 -1.87 -13.12 2.10
C THR A 110 -1.00 -12.28 1.15
N ALA A 111 0.21 -11.92 1.58
CA ALA A 111 1.16 -11.20 0.75
C ALA A 111 1.66 -12.06 -0.43
N ARG A 112 1.97 -13.34 -0.21
CA ARG A 112 2.40 -14.26 -1.29
C ARG A 112 1.35 -14.45 -2.37
N LYS A 113 0.08 -14.56 -2.01
CA LYS A 113 -1.00 -14.76 -2.98
C LYS A 113 -1.07 -13.66 -4.05
N VAL A 114 -0.76 -12.41 -3.73
CA VAL A 114 -0.81 -11.33 -4.71
C VAL A 114 0.38 -11.31 -5.66
N HIS A 115 1.39 -12.15 -5.46
CA HIS A 115 2.43 -12.40 -6.45
C HIS A 115 2.00 -13.39 -7.54
N GLU A 116 1.04 -14.27 -7.23
CA GLU A 116 0.59 -15.35 -8.12
C GLU A 116 -0.79 -15.05 -8.73
N LEU A 117 -1.64 -14.36 -7.99
CA LEU A 117 -3.01 -14.04 -8.37
C LEU A 117 -3.24 -12.53 -8.38
N SER A 118 -4.19 -12.06 -9.17
CA SER A 118 -4.64 -10.69 -9.02
C SER A 118 -5.25 -10.48 -7.62
N PRO A 119 -5.14 -9.29 -7.01
CA PRO A 119 -5.72 -9.02 -5.69
C PRO A 119 -7.21 -9.37 -5.60
N LYS A 120 -7.95 -9.19 -6.70
CA LYS A 120 -9.36 -9.54 -6.80
C LYS A 120 -9.58 -11.06 -6.76
N ALA A 121 -8.78 -11.83 -7.47
CA ALA A 121 -8.85 -13.30 -7.47
C ALA A 121 -8.39 -13.92 -6.15
N ALA A 122 -7.45 -13.26 -5.45
CA ALA A 122 -6.96 -13.69 -4.15
C ALA A 122 -7.93 -13.41 -2.99
N GLN A 123 -9.00 -12.62 -3.21
CA GLN A 123 -9.92 -12.22 -2.16
C GLN A 123 -10.73 -13.40 -1.63
N THR A 124 -10.72 -13.58 -0.32
CA THR A 124 -11.44 -14.64 0.42
C THR A 124 -12.22 -14.05 1.59
N GLY A 125 -12.87 -14.91 2.35
CA GLY A 125 -13.56 -14.55 3.60
C GLY A 125 -15.07 -14.38 3.44
N PRO A 126 -15.79 -14.05 4.54
CA PRO A 126 -17.25 -13.96 4.56
C PRO A 126 -17.77 -12.78 3.73
N ALA A 127 -17.01 -11.70 3.63
CA ALA A 127 -17.41 -10.48 2.93
C ALA A 127 -17.66 -10.71 1.43
N ILE A 128 -16.85 -11.55 0.75
CA ILE A 128 -17.02 -11.79 -0.70
C ILE A 128 -18.36 -12.44 -1.04
N ARG A 129 -18.90 -13.25 -0.12
CA ARG A 129 -20.21 -13.90 -0.26
C ARG A 129 -21.35 -13.12 0.42
N TYR A 130 -21.00 -12.08 1.16
CA TYR A 130 -21.88 -11.34 2.06
C TYR A 130 -22.63 -12.27 3.05
N ASP A 131 -21.85 -13.07 3.77
CA ASP A 131 -22.38 -13.99 4.78
C ASP A 131 -22.89 -13.18 5.98
N GLU A 132 -24.19 -12.83 5.93
CA GLU A 132 -24.82 -11.96 6.92
C GLU A 132 -24.70 -12.49 8.35
N ASN A 133 -24.78 -13.82 8.54
CA ASN A 133 -24.70 -14.41 9.87
C ASN A 133 -23.30 -14.17 10.48
N VAL A 134 -22.25 -14.43 9.71
CA VAL A 134 -20.87 -14.20 10.16
C VAL A 134 -20.60 -12.72 10.35
N ILE A 135 -21.03 -11.87 9.40
CA ILE A 135 -20.83 -10.42 9.47
C ILE A 135 -21.51 -9.84 10.71
N ASN A 136 -22.79 -10.21 10.97
CA ASN A 136 -23.53 -9.70 12.13
C ASN A 136 -22.92 -10.17 13.47
N ASN A 137 -22.42 -11.41 13.53
CA ASN A 137 -21.71 -11.90 14.71
C ASN A 137 -20.42 -11.09 14.96
N HIS A 138 -19.64 -10.80 13.92
CA HIS A 138 -18.44 -9.97 14.06
C HIS A 138 -18.79 -8.53 14.47
N LEU A 139 -19.85 -7.93 13.91
CA LEU A 139 -20.32 -6.61 14.30
C LEU A 139 -20.74 -6.58 15.78
N ALA A 140 -21.42 -7.63 16.26
CA ALA A 140 -21.80 -7.75 17.67
C ALA A 140 -20.56 -7.87 18.58
N MET A 141 -19.53 -8.60 18.17
CA MET A 141 -18.25 -8.69 18.91
C MET A 141 -17.51 -7.35 19.01
N LEU A 142 -17.75 -6.44 18.06
CA LEU A 142 -17.13 -5.10 17.99
C LEU A 142 -18.01 -4.00 18.61
N SER A 143 -19.06 -4.35 19.34
CA SER A 143 -20.04 -3.38 19.87
C SER A 143 -19.45 -2.39 20.87
N ASP A 144 -18.32 -2.72 21.51
CA ASP A 144 -17.57 -1.89 22.44
C ASP A 144 -16.59 -0.92 21.74
N ASP A 145 -16.38 -1.08 20.40
CA ASP A 145 -15.56 -0.20 19.57
C ASP A 145 -16.32 0.21 18.31
N PRO A 146 -17.12 1.28 18.37
CA PRO A 146 -17.92 1.74 17.24
C PRO A 146 -17.08 2.14 16.00
N GLY A 147 -15.84 2.59 16.21
CA GLY A 147 -14.93 2.95 15.11
C GLY A 147 -14.48 1.73 14.33
N MET A 148 -14.01 0.71 15.00
CA MET A 148 -13.61 -0.56 14.38
C MET A 148 -14.83 -1.26 13.75
N GLN A 149 -16.00 -1.22 14.39
CA GLN A 149 -17.24 -1.77 13.87
C GLN A 149 -17.65 -1.13 12.54
N GLN A 150 -17.63 0.21 12.45
CA GLN A 150 -17.94 0.94 11.22
C GLN A 150 -16.92 0.63 10.11
N LEU A 151 -15.64 0.57 10.45
CA LEU A 151 -14.58 0.22 9.48
C LEU A 151 -14.77 -1.19 8.94
N TYR A 152 -15.07 -2.17 9.82
CA TYR A 152 -15.35 -3.54 9.42
C TYR A 152 -16.53 -3.62 8.45
N GLU A 153 -17.64 -2.93 8.76
CA GLU A 153 -18.82 -2.91 7.90
C GLU A 153 -18.53 -2.27 6.54
N LEU A 154 -17.83 -1.12 6.53
CA LEU A 154 -17.47 -0.41 5.31
C LEU A 154 -16.59 -1.26 4.38
N ILE A 155 -15.57 -1.91 4.94
CA ILE A 155 -14.67 -2.77 4.17
C ILE A 155 -15.43 -4.00 3.64
N SER A 156 -16.26 -4.64 4.48
CA SER A 156 -17.07 -5.81 4.07
C SER A 156 -18.00 -5.47 2.90
N ARG A 157 -18.68 -4.34 2.95
CA ARG A 157 -19.53 -3.84 1.85
C ARG A 157 -18.70 -3.50 0.61
N SER A 158 -17.53 -2.88 0.78
CA SER A 158 -16.64 -2.55 -0.34
C SER A 158 -16.15 -3.80 -1.07
N ILE A 159 -15.78 -4.85 -0.33
CA ILE A 159 -15.37 -6.15 -0.92
C ILE A 159 -16.53 -6.76 -1.71
N PHE A 160 -17.72 -6.84 -1.12
CA PHE A 160 -18.89 -7.40 -1.79
C PHE A 160 -19.26 -6.69 -3.07
N ASN A 161 -19.28 -5.35 -3.06
CA ASN A 161 -19.67 -4.53 -4.20
C ASN A 161 -18.63 -4.55 -5.34
N ARG A 162 -17.39 -4.97 -5.09
CA ARG A 162 -16.31 -5.01 -6.08
C ARG A 162 -15.94 -6.41 -6.55
N LYS A 163 -16.71 -7.44 -6.16
CA LYS A 163 -16.43 -8.86 -6.52
C LYS A 163 -16.64 -9.19 -8.00
N SER A 164 -17.46 -8.40 -8.73
CA SER A 164 -17.78 -8.58 -10.17
C SER A 164 -16.70 -8.06 -11.10
#